data_d2f77a137193cf637e4cfdd15a36a3ab
#
_entry.id   d2f77a137193cf637e4cfdd15a36a3ab
#
_cell.length_a   1.000
_cell.length_b   1.000
_cell.length_c   1.000
_cell.angle_alpha   90.00
_cell.angle_beta   90.00
_cell.angle_gamma   90.00
#
_symmetry.space_group_name_H-M   'P 1'
#
loop_
_entity.id
_entity.type
_entity.pdbx_description
1 polymer ?
#
loop_
_entity_poly.entity_id
_entity_poly.type
_entity_poly.pdbx_seq_one_letter_code
_entity_poly.pdbx_strand_id
1 'polypeptide(L)'
;MKQATPIGDAAVNFIATTPARKHTPEVLDAAKMCLVDWFGVALGAVNAPAAQAVRRVALSWGPTGKAHMLFGPAVTPAAAALANGTMAHCMDYDDTHLDGAGHISGPTWAVALALAEEHGKTEQEALAAFITGFEISARLGAGGFGRKLQYNGFHPSSIFGRFSAAATAAVLLGLDRTQIAYALGVAGTTVGGLNGSFGTMSKPFHLGKAAMDGLLAADLARAGFESATHLLDAENGLSGTLVQDGSVKLAPEPFTDGLALLRNAYKPYACCKATHACVDAARKLSARVTPGLIQRIVLGASPMTLAVAAKPNPQTPLEGKFSVAYCAALGLSGYAAVEGDFSDTRLRDPDVRALIAKSEIAVQPGTELTEGFVEVHLTDGKTLRADVPLALGNPGNPMSWTGMEAKFAGLVEPVLGDETRPLFEALRRFETPGTLAKVMAMVTRTT
;
A
#
# COMPACT_ATOMS: atom_id res chain seq x y z
N MET A 1 31.21 17.50 18.40
CA MET A 1 30.19 16.85 17.56
C MET A 1 28.97 16.61 18.45
N LYS A 2 27.78 17.13 18.10
CA LYS A 2 26.54 16.76 18.81
C LYS A 2 26.28 15.27 18.57
N GLN A 3 26.14 14.50 19.64
CA GLN A 3 25.78 13.09 19.55
C GLN A 3 24.43 12.99 18.81
N ALA A 4 24.30 12.11 17.80
CA ALA A 4 23.06 11.93 17.10
C ALA A 4 21.99 11.45 18.10
N THR A 5 20.78 12.00 18.00
CA THR A 5 19.66 11.56 18.83
C THR A 5 19.31 10.12 18.46
N PRO A 6 19.15 9.21 19.45
CA PRO A 6 18.68 7.86 19.18
C PRO A 6 17.38 7.83 18.36
N ILE A 7 17.23 6.83 17.50
CA ILE A 7 16.07 6.69 16.60
C ILE A 7 14.78 6.59 17.39
N GLY A 8 14.79 5.79 18.47
CA GLY A 8 13.65 5.62 19.36
C GLY A 8 13.19 6.95 19.96
N ASP A 9 14.12 7.73 20.48
CA ASP A 9 13.83 9.04 21.07
C ASP A 9 13.31 10.03 20.03
N ALA A 10 13.88 10.02 18.81
CA ALA A 10 13.43 10.87 17.72
C ALA A 10 11.99 10.51 17.29
N ALA A 11 11.68 9.22 17.18
CA ALA A 11 10.33 8.73 16.87
C ALA A 11 9.32 9.09 17.95
N VAL A 12 9.65 8.85 19.23
CA VAL A 12 8.81 9.23 20.38
C VAL A 12 8.53 10.72 20.38
N ASN A 13 9.57 11.56 20.17
CA ASN A 13 9.39 13.00 20.12
C ASN A 13 8.48 13.43 18.95
N PHE A 14 8.67 12.84 17.77
CA PHE A 14 7.87 13.14 16.61
C PHE A 14 6.38 12.79 16.83
N ILE A 15 6.08 11.63 17.42
CA ILE A 15 4.70 11.21 17.74
C ILE A 15 4.10 12.12 18.79
N ALA A 16 4.78 12.38 19.90
CA ALA A 16 4.29 13.17 21.02
C ALA A 16 3.98 14.64 20.66
N THR A 17 4.62 15.18 19.65
CA THR A 17 4.42 16.57 19.17
C THR A 17 3.30 16.71 18.15
N THR A 18 2.67 15.63 17.70
CA THR A 18 1.60 15.65 16.68
C THR A 18 0.44 16.60 17.00
N PRO A 19 -0.11 16.68 18.23
CA PRO A 19 -1.26 17.56 18.52
C PRO A 19 -0.98 19.06 18.31
N ALA A 20 0.29 19.47 18.37
CA ALA A 20 0.70 20.87 18.15
C ALA A 20 1.11 21.16 16.69
N ARG A 21 1.15 20.13 15.83
CA ARG A 21 1.66 20.24 14.47
C ARG A 21 0.59 20.72 13.51
N LYS A 22 0.94 21.72 12.72
CA LYS A 22 0.09 22.20 11.62
C LYS A 22 0.59 21.63 10.30
N HIS A 23 -0.29 21.00 9.55
CA HIS A 23 0.03 20.46 8.23
C HIS A 23 -0.28 21.49 7.12
N THR A 24 0.55 21.52 6.09
CA THR A 24 0.28 22.34 4.91
C THR A 24 -0.90 21.77 4.10
N PRO A 25 -1.59 22.60 3.29
CA PRO A 25 -2.64 22.12 2.41
C PRO A 25 -2.19 20.97 1.48
N GLU A 26 -0.95 21.02 1.02
CA GLU A 26 -0.35 19.98 0.17
C GLU A 26 -0.24 18.63 0.90
N VAL A 27 0.21 18.64 2.16
CA VAL A 27 0.31 17.42 2.99
C VAL A 27 -1.07 16.86 3.29
N LEU A 28 -2.05 17.72 3.60
CA LEU A 28 -3.43 17.29 3.82
C LEU A 28 -4.06 16.72 2.55
N ASP A 29 -3.77 17.30 1.39
CA ASP A 29 -4.26 16.80 0.10
C ASP A 29 -3.65 15.42 -0.23
N ALA A 30 -2.36 15.24 0.02
CA ALA A 30 -1.70 13.94 -0.12
C ALA A 30 -2.30 12.87 0.82
N ALA A 31 -2.59 13.22 2.08
CA ALA A 31 -3.24 12.31 3.02
C ALA A 31 -4.65 11.91 2.56
N LYS A 32 -5.42 12.85 2.02
CA LYS A 32 -6.75 12.56 1.44
C LYS A 32 -6.66 11.69 0.19
N MET A 33 -5.64 11.88 -0.65
CA MET A 33 -5.43 11.00 -1.80
C MET A 33 -5.11 9.56 -1.37
N CYS A 34 -4.32 9.36 -0.31
CA CYS A 34 -4.12 8.05 0.31
C CYS A 34 -5.43 7.47 0.86
N LEU A 35 -6.30 8.30 1.46
CA LEU A 35 -7.59 7.86 1.99
C LEU A 35 -8.53 7.39 0.88
N VAL A 36 -8.61 8.15 -0.21
CA VAL A 36 -9.41 7.79 -1.39
C VAL A 36 -8.92 6.49 -2.00
N ASP A 37 -7.60 6.35 -2.18
CA ASP A 37 -6.99 5.12 -2.68
C ASP A 37 -7.31 3.93 -1.77
N TRP A 38 -7.14 4.11 -0.45
CA TRP A 38 -7.43 3.11 0.57
C TRP A 38 -8.88 2.62 0.53
N PHE A 39 -9.85 3.55 0.50
CA PHE A 39 -11.27 3.17 0.39
C PHE A 39 -11.56 2.48 -0.93
N GLY A 40 -11.02 2.99 -2.05
CA GLY A 40 -11.21 2.39 -3.36
C GLY A 40 -10.81 0.92 -3.39
N VAL A 41 -9.58 0.61 -2.95
CA VAL A 41 -9.08 -0.78 -2.95
C VAL A 41 -9.75 -1.65 -1.89
N ALA A 42 -10.08 -1.11 -0.71
CA ALA A 42 -10.74 -1.87 0.35
C ALA A 42 -12.18 -2.25 -0.03
N LEU A 43 -12.95 -1.31 -0.57
CA LEU A 43 -14.33 -1.55 -0.98
C LEU A 43 -14.40 -2.50 -2.18
N GLY A 44 -13.56 -2.29 -3.20
CA GLY A 44 -13.47 -3.18 -4.35
C GLY A 44 -13.09 -4.62 -3.97
N ALA A 45 -12.39 -4.80 -2.84
CA ALA A 45 -11.96 -6.11 -2.36
C ALA A 45 -12.98 -6.85 -1.48
N VAL A 46 -14.20 -6.32 -1.28
CA VAL A 46 -15.17 -6.89 -0.33
C VAL A 46 -15.46 -8.38 -0.57
N ASN A 47 -15.46 -8.81 -1.81
CA ASN A 47 -15.68 -10.20 -2.21
C ASN A 47 -14.42 -11.05 -2.32
N ALA A 48 -13.24 -10.48 -2.07
CA ALA A 48 -12.00 -11.24 -2.10
C ALA A 48 -11.98 -12.34 -1.03
N PRO A 49 -11.52 -13.57 -1.35
CA PRO A 49 -11.53 -14.69 -0.39
C PRO A 49 -10.83 -14.38 0.93
N ALA A 50 -9.71 -13.66 0.90
CA ALA A 50 -8.98 -13.26 2.10
C ALA A 50 -9.80 -12.28 2.95
N ALA A 51 -10.45 -11.28 2.33
CA ALA A 51 -11.35 -10.35 3.00
C ALA A 51 -12.49 -11.08 3.69
N GLN A 52 -13.15 -11.98 2.99
CA GLN A 52 -14.28 -12.77 3.52
C GLN A 52 -13.85 -13.66 4.68
N ALA A 53 -12.69 -14.31 4.61
CA ALA A 53 -12.18 -15.16 5.66
C ALA A 53 -11.88 -14.36 6.95
N VAL A 54 -11.14 -13.25 6.83
CA VAL A 54 -10.76 -12.42 7.97
C VAL A 54 -11.98 -11.74 8.60
N ARG A 55 -12.94 -11.27 7.80
CA ARG A 55 -14.20 -10.70 8.31
C ARG A 55 -15.01 -11.70 9.13
N ARG A 56 -15.13 -12.97 8.67
CA ARG A 56 -15.81 -14.01 9.48
C ARG A 56 -15.13 -14.23 10.84
N VAL A 57 -13.81 -14.24 10.88
CA VAL A 57 -13.06 -14.38 12.14
C VAL A 57 -13.27 -13.16 13.03
N ALA A 58 -13.14 -11.94 12.51
CA ALA A 58 -13.36 -10.71 13.27
C ALA A 58 -14.78 -10.64 13.86
N LEU A 59 -15.79 -11.04 13.09
CA LEU A 59 -17.19 -11.14 13.58
C LEU A 59 -17.37 -12.14 14.71
N SER A 60 -16.63 -13.24 14.71
CA SER A 60 -16.74 -14.27 15.76
C SER A 60 -16.27 -13.79 17.14
N TRP A 61 -15.51 -12.69 17.18
CA TRP A 61 -15.05 -12.08 18.45
C TRP A 61 -16.12 -11.22 19.13
N GLY A 62 -17.25 -11.02 18.48
CA GLY A 62 -18.43 -10.33 19.03
C GLY A 62 -18.54 -8.87 18.60
N PRO A 63 -19.78 -8.33 18.58
CA PRO A 63 -20.08 -6.97 18.13
C PRO A 63 -19.95 -5.96 19.30
N THR A 64 -18.76 -5.86 19.89
CA THR A 64 -18.50 -4.94 20.99
C THR A 64 -17.60 -3.80 20.53
N GLY A 65 -18.07 -2.56 20.56
CA GLY A 65 -17.34 -1.38 20.11
C GLY A 65 -18.14 -0.53 19.13
N LYS A 66 -17.51 0.55 18.65
CA LYS A 66 -18.13 1.52 17.71
C LYS A 66 -17.40 1.56 16.36
N ALA A 67 -16.26 0.88 16.24
CA ALA A 67 -15.49 0.85 15.00
C ALA A 67 -16.14 -0.10 13.99
N HIS A 68 -16.45 0.39 12.79
CA HIS A 68 -17.11 -0.43 11.79
C HIS A 68 -16.13 -1.22 10.91
N MET A 69 -16.51 -2.44 10.62
CA MET A 69 -15.99 -3.12 9.43
C MET A 69 -16.70 -2.58 8.18
N LEU A 70 -15.95 -2.37 7.11
CA LEU A 70 -16.53 -2.03 5.80
C LEU A 70 -17.52 -3.12 5.38
N PHE A 71 -18.73 -2.72 4.96
CA PHE A 71 -19.87 -3.61 4.68
C PHE A 71 -20.21 -4.55 5.86
N GLY A 72 -20.06 -4.08 7.08
CA GLY A 72 -20.34 -4.90 8.25
C GLY A 72 -20.71 -4.09 9.49
N PRO A 73 -21.01 -4.77 10.60
CA PRO A 73 -21.38 -4.12 11.85
C PRO A 73 -20.19 -3.43 12.53
N ALA A 74 -20.49 -2.65 13.55
CA ALA A 74 -19.51 -2.17 14.50
C ALA A 74 -18.97 -3.35 15.34
N VAL A 75 -17.65 -3.32 15.57
CA VAL A 75 -16.88 -4.31 16.33
C VAL A 75 -15.83 -3.58 17.17
N THR A 76 -14.96 -4.31 17.87
CA THR A 76 -13.81 -3.68 18.54
C THR A 76 -12.87 -3.03 17.52
N PRO A 77 -12.17 -1.93 17.87
CA PRO A 77 -11.20 -1.29 16.99
C PRO A 77 -10.16 -2.25 16.42
N ALA A 78 -9.67 -3.20 17.23
CA ALA A 78 -8.71 -4.21 16.78
C ALA A 78 -9.28 -5.15 15.70
N ALA A 79 -10.54 -5.57 15.84
CA ALA A 79 -11.23 -6.41 14.86
C ALA A 79 -11.49 -5.64 13.55
N ALA A 80 -11.94 -4.38 13.65
CA ALA A 80 -12.13 -3.51 12.49
C ALA A 80 -10.80 -3.25 11.76
N ALA A 81 -9.73 -2.93 12.49
CA ALA A 81 -8.41 -2.69 11.92
C ALA A 81 -7.86 -3.93 11.20
N LEU A 82 -8.02 -5.12 11.79
CA LEU A 82 -7.64 -6.39 11.15
C LEU A 82 -8.39 -6.61 9.84
N ALA A 83 -9.71 -6.49 9.86
CA ALA A 83 -10.55 -6.75 8.70
C ALA A 83 -10.30 -5.72 7.57
N ASN A 84 -10.41 -4.44 7.91
CA ASN A 84 -10.30 -3.35 6.93
C ASN A 84 -8.87 -3.21 6.38
N GLY A 85 -7.84 -3.39 7.23
CA GLY A 85 -6.44 -3.39 6.80
C GLY A 85 -6.09 -4.57 5.88
N THR A 86 -6.72 -5.74 6.09
CA THR A 86 -6.59 -6.86 5.15
C THR A 86 -7.28 -6.55 3.83
N MET A 87 -8.51 -6.02 3.86
CA MET A 87 -9.26 -5.63 2.66
C MET A 87 -8.48 -4.65 1.80
N ALA A 88 -7.86 -3.64 2.42
CA ALA A 88 -7.09 -2.61 1.73
C ALA A 88 -5.89 -3.14 0.92
N HIS A 89 -5.46 -4.38 1.13
CA HIS A 89 -4.33 -4.98 0.42
C HIS A 89 -4.65 -6.23 -0.41
N CYS A 90 -5.92 -6.68 -0.41
CA CYS A 90 -6.31 -7.91 -1.10
C CYS A 90 -6.05 -7.90 -2.62
N MET A 91 -6.10 -6.74 -3.24
CA MET A 91 -5.95 -6.60 -4.69
C MET A 91 -4.51 -6.30 -5.12
N ASP A 92 -3.59 -6.05 -4.17
CA ASP A 92 -2.24 -5.53 -4.45
C ASP A 92 -2.25 -4.26 -5.34
N TYR A 93 -3.28 -3.44 -5.17
CA TYR A 93 -3.56 -2.26 -5.99
C TYR A 93 -3.49 -0.95 -5.18
N ASP A 94 -3.20 -1.05 -3.90
CA ASP A 94 -2.98 0.05 -2.96
C ASP A 94 -1.65 0.79 -3.22
N ASP A 95 -1.55 1.98 -2.65
CA ASP A 95 -0.38 2.84 -2.71
C ASP A 95 0.91 2.16 -2.21
N THR A 96 2.05 2.73 -2.57
CA THR A 96 3.35 2.17 -2.21
C THR A 96 4.37 3.28 -2.01
N HIS A 97 5.05 3.31 -0.88
CA HIS A 97 6.19 4.17 -0.65
C HIS A 97 7.48 3.45 -1.04
N LEU A 98 8.12 3.85 -2.14
CA LEU A 98 9.24 3.11 -2.72
C LEU A 98 10.50 3.11 -1.85
N ASP A 99 10.86 4.25 -1.26
CA ASP A 99 12.02 4.38 -0.38
C ASP A 99 11.80 3.64 0.95
N GLY A 100 10.61 3.77 1.55
CA GLY A 100 10.21 3.00 2.73
C GLY A 100 9.90 1.53 2.45
N ALA A 101 9.94 1.11 1.18
CA ALA A 101 9.72 -0.26 0.69
C ALA A 101 8.41 -0.89 1.18
N GLY A 102 7.33 -0.11 1.34
CA GLY A 102 6.11 -0.63 1.96
C GLY A 102 4.80 0.00 1.50
N HIS A 103 3.72 -0.75 1.73
CA HIS A 103 2.33 -0.31 1.59
C HIS A 103 1.87 0.26 2.94
N ILE A 104 2.06 1.57 3.12
CA ILE A 104 1.95 2.20 4.45
C ILE A 104 0.52 2.56 4.80
N SER A 105 -0.26 3.02 3.83
CA SER A 105 -1.63 3.48 4.08
C SER A 105 -2.55 2.38 4.60
N GLY A 106 -2.34 1.13 4.18
CA GLY A 106 -3.17 -0.02 4.55
C GLY A 106 -3.40 -0.15 6.05
N PRO A 107 -2.35 -0.40 6.86
CA PRO A 107 -2.49 -0.51 8.31
C PRO A 107 -2.78 0.82 8.99
N THR A 108 -2.24 1.92 8.47
CA THR A 108 -2.32 3.25 9.10
C THR A 108 -3.74 3.80 9.08
N TRP A 109 -4.42 3.82 7.92
CA TRP A 109 -5.81 4.25 7.83
C TRP A 109 -6.76 3.30 8.53
N ALA A 110 -6.49 1.98 8.51
CA ALA A 110 -7.33 1.01 9.22
C ALA A 110 -7.41 1.33 10.73
N VAL A 111 -6.28 1.71 11.35
CA VAL A 111 -6.24 2.12 12.76
C VAL A 111 -6.82 3.52 12.96
N ALA A 112 -6.49 4.47 12.09
CA ALA A 112 -6.95 5.85 12.22
C ALA A 112 -8.48 5.93 12.21
N LEU A 113 -9.14 5.25 11.26
CA LEU A 113 -10.59 5.24 11.15
C LEU A 113 -11.25 4.49 12.33
N ALA A 114 -10.73 3.31 12.70
CA ALA A 114 -11.28 2.51 13.79
C ALA A 114 -11.26 3.26 15.13
N LEU A 115 -10.14 3.91 15.46
CA LEU A 115 -10.03 4.68 16.72
C LEU A 115 -10.77 6.01 16.66
N ALA A 116 -10.88 6.64 15.48
CA ALA A 116 -11.66 7.86 15.34
C ALA A 116 -13.14 7.60 15.58
N GLU A 117 -13.71 6.50 15.06
CA GLU A 117 -15.10 6.11 15.38
C GLU A 117 -15.28 5.73 16.85
N GLU A 118 -14.37 4.89 17.39
CA GLU A 118 -14.49 4.40 18.79
C GLU A 118 -14.49 5.55 19.78
N HIS A 119 -13.62 6.53 19.61
CA HIS A 119 -13.39 7.61 20.56
C HIS A 119 -14.00 8.95 20.15
N GLY A 120 -14.78 9.01 19.05
CA GLY A 120 -15.41 10.25 18.57
C GLY A 120 -14.39 11.32 18.20
N LYS A 121 -13.27 10.93 17.57
CA LYS A 121 -12.23 11.86 17.12
C LYS A 121 -12.66 12.59 15.86
N THR A 122 -12.16 13.80 15.71
CA THR A 122 -12.40 14.61 14.52
C THR A 122 -11.61 14.09 13.31
N GLU A 123 -12.08 14.45 12.13
CA GLU A 123 -11.39 14.16 10.86
C GLU A 123 -9.97 14.75 10.84
N GLN A 124 -9.76 15.90 11.45
CA GLN A 124 -8.45 16.54 11.56
C GLN A 124 -7.50 15.75 12.47
N GLU A 125 -8.00 15.21 13.60
CA GLU A 125 -7.23 14.33 14.47
C GLU A 125 -6.87 13.03 13.75
N ALA A 126 -7.80 12.45 12.97
CA ALA A 126 -7.55 11.25 12.18
C ALA A 126 -6.49 11.49 11.08
N LEU A 127 -6.57 12.62 10.35
CA LEU A 127 -5.56 13.01 9.36
C LEU A 127 -4.18 13.22 10.00
N ALA A 128 -4.10 13.93 11.12
CA ALA A 128 -2.83 14.17 11.81
C ALA A 128 -2.20 12.87 12.32
N ALA A 129 -3.01 11.95 12.84
CA ALA A 129 -2.56 10.64 13.29
C ALA A 129 -2.08 9.77 12.12
N PHE A 130 -2.83 9.75 11.00
CA PHE A 130 -2.42 9.07 9.77
C PHE A 130 -1.08 9.58 9.27
N ILE A 131 -0.92 10.90 9.10
CA ILE A 131 0.32 11.52 8.62
C ILE A 131 1.49 11.12 9.52
N THR A 132 1.30 11.16 10.84
CA THR A 132 2.35 10.76 11.81
C THR A 132 2.72 9.30 11.67
N GLY A 133 1.76 8.40 11.62
CA GLY A 133 2.02 6.96 11.42
C GLY A 133 2.69 6.67 10.09
N PHE A 134 2.26 7.34 9.01
CA PHE A 134 2.87 7.22 7.69
C PHE A 134 4.35 7.60 7.72
N GLU A 135 4.69 8.76 8.31
CA GLU A 135 6.07 9.23 8.44
C GLU A 135 6.95 8.25 9.25
N ILE A 136 6.45 7.71 10.36
CA ILE A 136 7.19 6.72 11.16
C ILE A 136 7.55 5.50 10.30
N SER A 137 6.59 4.92 9.61
CA SER A 137 6.84 3.74 8.76
C SER A 137 7.81 4.05 7.61
N ALA A 138 7.56 5.15 6.88
CA ALA A 138 8.37 5.52 5.73
C ALA A 138 9.84 5.76 6.11
N ARG A 139 10.10 6.45 7.24
CA ARG A 139 11.44 6.75 7.72
C ARG A 139 12.18 5.54 8.25
N LEU A 140 11.49 4.64 8.96
CA LEU A 140 12.09 3.39 9.43
C LEU A 140 12.48 2.46 8.27
N GLY A 141 11.74 2.48 7.15
CA GLY A 141 12.05 1.68 5.97
C GLY A 141 13.06 2.31 5.01
N ALA A 142 13.34 3.62 5.16
CA ALA A 142 14.17 4.39 4.23
C ALA A 142 15.67 4.00 4.27
N GLY A 143 16.44 4.60 3.37
CA GLY A 143 17.90 4.39 3.31
C GLY A 143 18.30 2.96 2.93
N GLY A 144 17.42 2.23 2.26
CA GLY A 144 17.66 0.86 1.81
C GLY A 144 17.34 -0.21 2.86
N PHE A 145 17.02 0.16 4.11
CA PHE A 145 16.75 -0.82 5.17
C PHE A 145 15.54 -1.71 4.83
N GLY A 146 14.41 -1.12 4.43
CA GLY A 146 13.22 -1.88 4.03
C GLY A 146 13.49 -2.79 2.83
N ARG A 147 14.25 -2.33 1.85
CA ARG A 147 14.67 -3.13 0.69
C ARG A 147 15.55 -4.31 1.10
N LYS A 148 16.49 -4.09 2.04
CA LYS A 148 17.32 -5.18 2.61
C LYS A 148 16.49 -6.21 3.34
N LEU A 149 15.48 -5.80 4.13
CA LEU A 149 14.56 -6.73 4.77
C LEU A 149 13.82 -7.60 3.75
N GLN A 150 13.39 -7.01 2.64
CA GLN A 150 12.74 -7.75 1.56
C GLN A 150 13.66 -8.80 0.95
N TYR A 151 14.94 -8.48 0.72
CA TYR A 151 15.95 -9.46 0.27
C TYR A 151 16.21 -10.56 1.30
N ASN A 152 16.14 -10.23 2.59
CA ASN A 152 16.31 -11.20 3.68
C ASN A 152 15.05 -12.08 3.90
N GLY A 153 14.01 -11.94 3.08
CA GLY A 153 12.82 -12.79 3.15
C GLY A 153 11.66 -12.23 3.99
N PHE A 154 11.75 -10.98 4.43
CA PHE A 154 10.67 -10.34 5.18
C PHE A 154 9.74 -9.52 4.27
N HIS A 155 8.51 -9.28 4.73
CA HIS A 155 7.59 -8.34 4.13
C HIS A 155 7.68 -6.99 4.85
N PRO A 156 8.33 -5.96 4.28
CA PRO A 156 8.56 -4.68 4.96
C PRO A 156 7.26 -4.01 5.42
N SER A 157 6.19 -4.09 4.62
CA SER A 157 4.87 -3.55 4.98
C SER A 157 4.32 -4.15 6.27
N SER A 158 4.60 -5.44 6.54
CA SER A 158 4.20 -6.09 7.78
C SER A 158 5.01 -5.61 8.98
N ILE A 159 6.31 -5.39 8.78
CA ILE A 159 7.23 -4.96 9.85
C ILE A 159 6.94 -3.50 10.21
N PHE A 160 7.08 -2.59 9.25
CA PHE A 160 6.93 -1.15 9.50
C PHE A 160 5.48 -0.73 9.69
N GLY A 161 4.52 -1.49 9.14
CA GLY A 161 3.09 -1.28 9.35
C GLY A 161 2.67 -1.39 10.83
N ARG A 162 3.36 -2.20 11.65
CA ARG A 162 3.14 -2.25 13.09
C ARG A 162 3.54 -0.95 13.77
N PHE A 163 4.65 -0.37 13.35
CA PHE A 163 5.11 0.92 13.88
C PHE A 163 4.20 2.07 13.45
N SER A 164 3.74 2.09 12.18
CA SER A 164 2.78 3.10 11.74
C SER A 164 1.47 3.00 12.50
N ALA A 165 0.95 1.81 12.69
CA ALA A 165 -0.28 1.55 13.42
C ALA A 165 -0.15 1.93 14.91
N ALA A 166 0.97 1.57 15.56
CA ALA A 166 1.24 1.94 16.94
C ALA A 166 1.38 3.47 17.11
N ALA A 167 2.06 4.15 16.19
CA ALA A 167 2.19 5.60 16.21
C ALA A 167 0.83 6.31 16.02
N THR A 168 0.03 5.85 15.04
CA THR A 168 -1.31 6.36 14.79
C THR A 168 -2.22 6.18 16.00
N ALA A 169 -2.20 4.98 16.60
CA ALA A 169 -2.96 4.69 17.80
C ALA A 169 -2.50 5.54 19.00
N ALA A 170 -1.20 5.69 19.19
CA ALA A 170 -0.63 6.51 20.27
C ALA A 170 -1.10 7.96 20.19
N VAL A 171 -1.16 8.56 19.00
CA VAL A 171 -1.70 9.90 18.77
C VAL A 171 -3.17 9.99 19.16
N LEU A 172 -4.01 9.10 18.65
CA LEU A 172 -5.46 9.14 18.86
C LEU A 172 -5.86 8.79 20.29
N LEU A 173 -5.09 7.94 20.97
CA LEU A 173 -5.29 7.59 22.36
C LEU A 173 -4.69 8.61 23.35
N GLY A 174 -3.90 9.59 22.85
CA GLY A 174 -3.27 10.61 23.68
C GLY A 174 -2.20 10.06 24.61
N LEU A 175 -1.41 9.08 24.17
CA LEU A 175 -0.37 8.47 24.99
C LEU A 175 0.72 9.48 25.35
N ASP A 176 1.25 9.39 26.56
CA ASP A 176 2.44 10.15 26.96
C ASP A 176 3.73 9.56 26.34
N ARG A 177 4.86 10.27 26.52
CA ARG A 177 6.14 9.89 25.91
C ARG A 177 6.62 8.50 26.34
N THR A 178 6.39 8.13 27.59
CA THR A 178 6.79 6.81 28.13
C THR A 178 5.92 5.72 27.53
N GLN A 179 4.62 5.94 27.48
CA GLN A 179 3.67 5.02 26.84
C GLN A 179 3.93 4.87 25.35
N ILE A 180 4.26 5.95 24.63
CA ILE A 180 4.68 5.90 23.20
C ILE A 180 5.91 5.00 23.04
N ALA A 181 6.93 5.18 23.91
CA ALA A 181 8.13 4.35 23.84
C ALA A 181 7.81 2.86 24.08
N TYR A 182 6.94 2.54 25.04
CA TYR A 182 6.49 1.18 25.28
C TYR A 182 5.68 0.61 24.13
N ALA A 183 4.79 1.39 23.52
CA ALA A 183 4.02 0.96 22.34
C ALA A 183 4.93 0.61 21.15
N LEU A 184 5.95 1.45 20.87
CA LEU A 184 6.95 1.15 19.85
C LEU A 184 7.79 -0.09 20.22
N GLY A 185 8.09 -0.29 21.50
CA GLY A 185 8.79 -1.48 22.01
C GLY A 185 7.97 -2.75 21.79
N VAL A 186 6.68 -2.75 22.14
CA VAL A 186 5.78 -3.89 21.88
C VAL A 186 5.65 -4.16 20.38
N ALA A 187 5.46 -3.13 19.57
CA ALA A 187 5.40 -3.25 18.12
C ALA A 187 6.69 -3.87 17.55
N GLY A 188 7.85 -3.42 18.05
CA GLY A 188 9.16 -3.89 17.61
C GLY A 188 9.47 -5.34 17.98
N THR A 189 9.06 -5.79 19.18
CA THR A 189 9.33 -7.17 19.60
C THR A 189 8.40 -8.21 18.97
N THR A 190 7.32 -7.77 18.32
CA THR A 190 6.34 -8.66 17.66
C THR A 190 6.38 -8.59 16.14
N VAL A 191 7.42 -8.01 15.55
CA VAL A 191 7.54 -7.91 14.09
C VAL A 191 7.61 -9.29 13.43
N GLY A 192 7.03 -9.37 12.23
CA GLY A 192 7.03 -10.60 11.44
C GLY A 192 6.31 -10.40 10.12
N GLY A 193 6.20 -11.47 9.36
CA GLY A 193 5.65 -11.50 8.00
C GLY A 193 6.73 -11.85 6.99
N LEU A 194 6.55 -12.99 6.31
CA LEU A 194 7.53 -13.54 5.37
C LEU A 194 7.06 -13.36 3.94
N ASN A 195 7.96 -12.91 3.06
CA ASN A 195 7.65 -12.73 1.64
C ASN A 195 7.50 -14.08 0.90
N GLY A 196 7.97 -15.19 1.48
CA GLY A 196 7.72 -16.54 0.97
C GLY A 196 6.24 -16.92 0.89
N SER A 197 5.35 -16.15 1.56
CA SER A 197 3.90 -16.31 1.49
C SER A 197 3.24 -15.47 0.37
N PHE A 198 4.00 -14.73 -0.41
CA PHE A 198 3.46 -13.92 -1.51
C PHE A 198 2.76 -14.79 -2.56
N GLY A 199 1.67 -14.28 -3.11
CA GLY A 199 0.78 -15.04 -3.97
C GLY A 199 -0.30 -15.85 -3.23
N THR A 200 -0.33 -15.77 -1.88
CA THR A 200 -1.38 -16.36 -1.04
C THR A 200 -2.18 -15.29 -0.30
N MET A 201 -3.25 -15.70 0.38
CA MET A 201 -4.05 -14.82 1.25
C MET A 201 -3.25 -14.25 2.44
N SER A 202 -2.09 -14.82 2.75
CA SER A 202 -1.25 -14.34 3.85
C SER A 202 -0.64 -12.96 3.56
N LYS A 203 -0.39 -12.62 2.29
CA LYS A 203 0.18 -11.30 1.96
C LYS A 203 -0.76 -10.16 2.40
N PRO A 204 -2.04 -10.06 1.98
CA PRO A 204 -2.94 -9.03 2.48
C PRO A 204 -3.22 -9.13 3.98
N PHE A 205 -3.29 -10.32 4.55
CA PHE A 205 -3.43 -10.51 5.98
C PHE A 205 -2.29 -9.86 6.77
N HIS A 206 -1.07 -9.77 6.25
CA HIS A 206 0.04 -9.10 6.92
C HIS A 206 -0.28 -7.64 7.27
N LEU A 207 -1.00 -6.90 6.42
CA LEU A 207 -1.33 -5.51 6.68
C LEU A 207 -2.43 -5.36 7.74
N GLY A 208 -3.47 -6.17 7.65
CA GLY A 208 -4.50 -6.20 8.70
C GLY A 208 -3.94 -6.63 10.06
N LYS A 209 -3.06 -7.65 10.06
CA LYS A 209 -2.39 -8.10 11.28
C LYS A 209 -1.47 -7.03 11.85
N ALA A 210 -0.73 -6.30 11.00
CA ALA A 210 0.09 -5.18 11.42
C ALA A 210 -0.74 -4.05 12.03
N ALA A 211 -1.89 -3.73 11.45
CA ALA A 211 -2.84 -2.77 12.00
C ALA A 211 -3.32 -3.17 13.40
N MET A 212 -3.79 -4.42 13.54
CA MET A 212 -4.24 -4.95 14.83
C MET A 212 -3.12 -4.97 15.87
N ASP A 213 -1.91 -5.43 15.50
CA ASP A 213 -0.78 -5.55 16.43
C ASP A 213 -0.29 -4.18 16.93
N GLY A 214 -0.21 -3.20 16.02
CA GLY A 214 0.18 -1.84 16.41
C GLY A 214 -0.84 -1.16 17.31
N LEU A 215 -2.14 -1.36 17.04
CA LEU A 215 -3.21 -0.89 17.91
C LEU A 215 -3.13 -1.56 19.29
N LEU A 216 -2.99 -2.88 19.33
CA LEU A 216 -2.81 -3.64 20.56
C LEU A 216 -1.59 -3.17 21.36
N ALA A 217 -0.48 -2.84 20.69
CA ALA A 217 0.71 -2.32 21.33
C ALA A 217 0.45 -1.00 22.06
N ALA A 218 -0.32 -0.10 21.44
CA ALA A 218 -0.72 1.16 22.08
C ALA A 218 -1.70 0.95 23.23
N ASP A 219 -2.67 0.05 23.10
CA ASP A 219 -3.61 -0.28 24.18
C ASP A 219 -2.90 -0.92 25.38
N LEU A 220 -1.94 -1.81 25.16
CA LEU A 220 -1.11 -2.40 26.21
C LEU A 220 -0.32 -1.31 26.97
N ALA A 221 0.34 -0.42 26.24
CA ALA A 221 1.09 0.68 26.85
C ALA A 221 0.16 1.61 27.67
N ARG A 222 -1.03 1.91 27.15
CA ARG A 222 -2.06 2.68 27.86
C ARG A 222 -2.52 1.99 29.15
N ALA A 223 -2.58 0.67 29.13
CA ALA A 223 -2.96 -0.14 30.30
C ALA A 223 -1.80 -0.33 31.32
N GLY A 224 -0.63 0.28 31.08
CA GLY A 224 0.51 0.20 31.99
C GLY A 224 1.49 -0.95 31.69
N PHE A 225 1.41 -1.57 30.51
CA PHE A 225 2.37 -2.59 30.08
C PHE A 225 3.70 -1.95 29.74
N GLU A 226 4.76 -2.32 30.43
CA GLU A 226 6.13 -1.88 30.18
C GLU A 226 6.81 -2.72 29.11
N SER A 227 7.58 -2.08 28.23
CA SER A 227 8.36 -2.75 27.19
C SER A 227 9.72 -2.10 27.00
N ALA A 228 10.60 -2.74 26.22
CA ALA A 228 11.92 -2.21 25.91
C ALA A 228 11.79 -0.92 25.06
N THR A 229 12.37 0.17 25.54
CA THR A 229 12.30 1.50 24.89
C THR A 229 13.39 1.75 23.84
N HIS A 230 14.34 0.82 23.72
CA HIS A 230 15.56 0.99 22.92
C HIS A 230 15.68 -0.03 21.76
N LEU A 231 14.60 -0.76 21.41
CA LEU A 231 14.63 -1.80 20.38
C LEU A 231 15.01 -1.29 18.98
N LEU A 232 14.77 -0.01 18.68
CA LEU A 232 15.18 0.57 17.41
C LEU A 232 16.69 0.84 17.34
N ASP A 233 17.32 1.08 18.49
CA ASP A 233 18.73 1.51 18.60
C ASP A 233 19.67 0.42 19.12
N ALA A 234 19.15 -0.61 19.77
CA ALA A 234 19.96 -1.67 20.38
C ALA A 234 20.69 -2.53 19.33
N GLU A 235 21.86 -3.01 19.69
CA GLU A 235 22.65 -3.92 18.86
C GLU A 235 21.87 -5.21 18.53
N ASN A 236 21.17 -5.79 19.52
CA ASN A 236 20.26 -6.93 19.38
C ASN A 236 18.80 -6.49 19.14
N GLY A 237 18.59 -5.25 18.69
CA GLY A 237 17.29 -4.70 18.34
C GLY A 237 16.89 -5.02 16.89
N LEU A 238 16.03 -4.18 16.33
CA LEU A 238 15.42 -4.41 15.02
C LEU A 238 16.47 -4.58 13.92
N SER A 239 17.46 -3.67 13.86
CA SER A 239 18.49 -3.66 12.83
C SER A 239 19.39 -4.88 12.90
N GLY A 240 20.00 -5.12 14.05
CA GLY A 240 20.97 -6.20 14.22
C GLY A 240 20.35 -7.59 14.13
N THR A 241 19.07 -7.73 14.52
CA THR A 241 18.35 -9.00 14.43
C THR A 241 17.90 -9.33 13.00
N LEU A 242 17.37 -8.35 12.26
CA LEU A 242 16.80 -8.59 10.93
C LEU A 242 17.81 -8.44 9.80
N VAL A 243 18.95 -7.74 10.03
CA VAL A 243 20.06 -7.56 9.07
C VAL A 243 21.38 -8.00 9.72
N GLN A 244 21.50 -9.30 9.92
CA GLN A 244 22.62 -9.91 10.67
C GLN A 244 24.00 -9.69 10.04
N ASP A 245 24.08 -9.44 8.73
CA ASP A 245 25.33 -9.16 8.02
C ASP A 245 25.81 -7.70 8.22
N GLY A 246 25.04 -6.87 8.92
CA GLY A 246 25.37 -5.49 9.21
C GLY A 246 25.51 -4.58 7.98
N SER A 247 25.13 -5.07 6.78
CA SER A 247 25.31 -4.35 5.50
C SER A 247 24.51 -3.05 5.43
N VAL A 248 23.36 -2.99 6.11
CA VAL A 248 22.49 -1.81 6.21
C VAL A 248 22.02 -1.70 7.65
N LYS A 249 22.10 -0.51 8.22
CA LYS A 249 21.54 -0.20 9.54
C LYS A 249 20.32 0.67 9.39
N LEU A 250 19.44 0.61 10.37
CA LEU A 250 18.37 1.57 10.52
C LEU A 250 18.99 2.96 10.69
N ALA A 251 18.88 3.81 9.68
CA ALA A 251 19.40 5.16 9.69
C ALA A 251 18.24 6.12 9.57
N PRO A 252 17.92 6.89 10.62
CA PRO A 252 16.81 7.81 10.55
C PRO A 252 17.22 8.99 9.69
N GLU A 253 16.47 9.21 8.62
CA GLU A 253 16.33 10.58 8.15
C GLU A 253 15.58 11.38 9.24
N PRO A 254 15.83 12.69 9.35
CA PRO A 254 15.09 13.51 10.30
C PRO A 254 13.58 13.31 10.14
N PHE A 255 12.86 13.10 11.25
CA PHE A 255 11.40 13.11 11.24
C PHE A 255 10.93 14.54 10.97
N THR A 256 10.51 14.79 9.75
CA THR A 256 9.96 16.06 9.27
C THR A 256 8.48 15.91 8.99
N ASP A 257 7.75 17.03 9.02
CA ASP A 257 6.31 17.00 8.86
C ASP A 257 5.91 16.68 7.42
N GLY A 258 5.33 15.51 7.18
CA GLY A 258 4.66 15.11 5.96
C GLY A 258 5.50 14.96 4.69
N LEU A 259 6.82 15.06 4.75
CA LEU A 259 7.67 15.04 3.55
C LEU A 259 7.75 13.65 2.89
N ALA A 260 7.75 12.56 3.68
CA ALA A 260 7.75 11.22 3.13
C ALA A 260 6.42 10.91 2.44
N LEU A 261 5.30 11.37 3.00
CA LEU A 261 3.98 11.24 2.42
C LEU A 261 3.91 11.89 1.01
N LEU A 262 4.55 13.02 0.79
CA LEU A 262 4.61 13.68 -0.51
C LEU A 262 5.36 12.88 -1.58
N ARG A 263 6.14 11.87 -1.17
CA ARG A 263 6.86 10.93 -2.05
C ARG A 263 6.14 9.58 -2.20
N ASN A 264 4.87 9.50 -1.79
CA ASN A 264 4.08 8.28 -1.96
C ASN A 264 3.78 8.04 -3.44
N ALA A 265 3.71 6.77 -3.83
CA ALA A 265 3.40 6.34 -5.19
C ALA A 265 2.08 5.60 -5.23
N TYR A 266 1.27 5.86 -6.25
CA TYR A 266 0.01 5.17 -6.48
C TYR A 266 0.14 4.19 -7.64
N LYS A 267 -0.70 3.17 -7.66
CA LYS A 267 -0.77 2.22 -8.77
C LYS A 267 -1.92 2.61 -9.69
N PRO A 268 -1.67 3.08 -10.92
CA PRO A 268 -2.71 3.25 -11.92
C PRO A 268 -3.19 1.93 -12.51
N TYR A 269 -2.39 0.85 -12.38
CA TYR A 269 -2.66 -0.49 -12.90
C TYR A 269 -2.77 -1.51 -11.78
N ALA A 270 -3.70 -2.46 -11.93
CA ALA A 270 -4.01 -3.47 -10.91
C ALA A 270 -3.00 -4.65 -10.90
N CYS A 271 -1.70 -4.34 -10.99
CA CYS A 271 -0.63 -5.34 -11.07
C CYS A 271 0.62 -4.91 -10.30
N CYS A 272 1.60 -5.79 -10.27
CA CYS A 272 2.88 -5.51 -9.62
C CYS A 272 3.52 -4.24 -10.17
N LYS A 273 4.00 -3.35 -9.29
CA LYS A 273 4.62 -2.08 -9.67
C LYS A 273 5.76 -2.26 -10.70
N ALA A 274 6.46 -3.38 -10.64
CA ALA A 274 7.52 -3.73 -11.57
C ALA A 274 7.08 -3.89 -13.04
N THR A 275 5.78 -4.04 -13.31
CA THR A 275 5.25 -4.16 -14.68
C THR A 275 4.81 -2.84 -15.28
N HIS A 276 4.64 -1.79 -14.46
CA HIS A 276 3.97 -0.56 -14.85
C HIS A 276 4.65 0.18 -16.01
N ALA A 277 5.98 0.23 -16.03
CA ALA A 277 6.70 0.89 -17.14
C ALA A 277 6.41 0.22 -18.48
N CYS A 278 6.36 -1.12 -18.52
CA CYS A 278 5.99 -1.86 -19.73
C CYS A 278 4.51 -1.68 -20.10
N VAL A 279 3.61 -1.54 -19.12
CA VAL A 279 2.19 -1.20 -19.39
C VAL A 279 2.07 0.19 -20.01
N ASP A 280 2.72 1.20 -19.43
CA ASP A 280 2.74 2.56 -19.97
C ASP A 280 3.28 2.59 -21.41
N ALA A 281 4.40 1.91 -21.66
CA ALA A 281 5.01 1.82 -22.99
C ALA A 281 4.09 1.10 -24.00
N ALA A 282 3.48 0.01 -23.59
CA ALA A 282 2.54 -0.76 -24.41
C ALA A 282 1.31 0.09 -24.79
N ARG A 283 0.74 0.82 -23.83
CA ARG A 283 -0.40 1.71 -24.06
C ARG A 283 -0.06 2.88 -24.99
N LYS A 284 1.16 3.43 -24.93
CA LYS A 284 1.62 4.44 -25.90
C LYS A 284 1.66 3.90 -27.33
N LEU A 285 1.88 2.59 -27.50
CA LEU A 285 1.94 1.95 -28.80
C LEU A 285 0.58 1.44 -29.30
N SER A 286 -0.38 1.17 -28.45
CA SER A 286 -1.64 0.48 -28.76
C SER A 286 -2.40 1.09 -29.96
N ALA A 287 -2.48 2.42 -30.05
CA ALA A 287 -3.14 3.10 -31.17
C ALA A 287 -2.36 3.02 -32.50
N ARG A 288 -1.11 2.55 -32.48
CA ARG A 288 -0.19 2.50 -33.63
C ARG A 288 0.09 1.09 -34.12
N VAL A 289 -0.41 0.07 -33.42
CA VAL A 289 -0.21 -1.34 -33.74
C VAL A 289 -1.54 -2.06 -33.89
N THR A 290 -1.57 -3.03 -34.79
CA THR A 290 -2.66 -4.00 -34.89
C THR A 290 -2.14 -5.31 -34.31
N PRO A 291 -2.72 -5.87 -33.23
CA PRO A 291 -2.18 -7.05 -32.54
C PRO A 291 -1.87 -8.23 -33.43
N GLY A 292 -2.72 -8.51 -34.45
CA GLY A 292 -2.52 -9.57 -35.43
C GLY A 292 -1.28 -9.40 -36.34
N LEU A 293 -0.78 -8.17 -36.52
CA LEU A 293 0.41 -7.87 -37.32
C LEU A 293 1.71 -7.87 -36.50
N ILE A 294 1.64 -8.11 -35.18
CA ILE A 294 2.81 -8.19 -34.34
C ILE A 294 3.49 -9.55 -34.53
N GLN A 295 4.78 -9.52 -34.85
CA GLN A 295 5.63 -10.71 -35.03
C GLN A 295 6.38 -11.04 -33.72
N ARG A 296 6.96 -10.03 -33.06
CA ARG A 296 7.78 -10.15 -31.83
C ARG A 296 7.65 -8.93 -30.98
N ILE A 297 7.70 -9.11 -29.64
CA ILE A 297 7.66 -8.05 -28.64
C ILE A 297 8.88 -8.17 -27.74
N VAL A 298 9.61 -7.08 -27.56
CA VAL A 298 10.73 -7.00 -26.61
C VAL A 298 10.31 -6.09 -25.46
N LEU A 299 10.37 -6.63 -24.24
CA LEU A 299 10.03 -5.93 -23.00
C LEU A 299 11.33 -5.58 -22.26
N GLY A 300 11.75 -4.33 -22.34
CA GLY A 300 12.89 -3.83 -21.56
C GLY A 300 12.50 -3.59 -20.13
N ALA A 301 13.12 -4.31 -19.20
CA ALA A 301 12.75 -4.26 -17.78
C ALA A 301 13.98 -4.38 -16.87
N SER A 302 13.86 -3.90 -15.64
CA SER A 302 14.92 -3.98 -14.64
C SER A 302 15.19 -5.43 -14.19
N PRO A 303 16.38 -5.72 -13.61
CA PRO A 303 16.64 -7.02 -12.98
C PRO A 303 15.63 -7.38 -11.89
N MET A 304 15.11 -6.39 -11.15
CA MET A 304 14.08 -6.60 -10.14
C MET A 304 12.75 -7.07 -10.76
N THR A 305 12.38 -6.53 -11.93
CA THR A 305 11.17 -6.99 -12.66
C THR A 305 11.27 -8.47 -12.99
N LEU A 306 12.46 -8.92 -13.44
CA LEU A 306 12.69 -10.34 -13.71
C LEU A 306 12.52 -11.20 -12.44
N ALA A 307 12.98 -10.70 -11.29
CA ALA A 307 12.90 -11.43 -10.01
C ALA A 307 11.46 -11.56 -9.47
N VAL A 308 10.61 -10.53 -9.66
CA VAL A 308 9.32 -10.45 -8.97
C VAL A 308 8.08 -10.51 -9.87
N ALA A 309 8.22 -10.24 -11.18
CA ALA A 309 7.08 -10.08 -12.10
C ALA A 309 7.29 -10.71 -13.49
N ALA A 310 8.09 -11.75 -13.60
CA ALA A 310 8.39 -12.42 -14.87
C ALA A 310 7.70 -13.79 -15.01
N LYS A 311 6.50 -13.98 -14.46
CA LYS A 311 5.69 -15.19 -14.68
C LYS A 311 5.47 -15.37 -16.19
N PRO A 312 6.07 -16.39 -16.84
CA PRO A 312 6.08 -16.47 -18.31
C PRO A 312 4.74 -16.93 -18.89
N ASN A 313 3.99 -17.73 -18.13
CA ASN A 313 2.73 -18.32 -18.56
C ASN A 313 1.72 -18.32 -17.41
N PRO A 314 1.14 -17.17 -17.06
CA PRO A 314 0.20 -17.08 -15.94
C PRO A 314 -1.05 -17.92 -16.21
N GLN A 315 -1.49 -18.67 -15.20
CA GLN A 315 -2.65 -19.57 -15.26
C GLN A 315 -3.85 -19.04 -14.47
N THR A 316 -3.62 -18.09 -13.56
CA THR A 316 -4.65 -17.46 -12.75
C THR A 316 -4.59 -15.93 -12.88
N PRO A 317 -5.70 -15.22 -12.64
CA PRO A 317 -5.71 -13.75 -12.59
C PRO A 317 -4.63 -13.17 -11.67
N LEU A 318 -4.42 -13.78 -10.51
CA LEU A 318 -3.38 -13.36 -9.57
C LEU A 318 -1.97 -13.51 -10.15
N GLU A 319 -1.68 -14.63 -10.84
CA GLU A 319 -0.40 -14.80 -11.53
C GLU A 319 -0.23 -13.79 -12.66
N GLY A 320 -1.32 -13.41 -13.33
CA GLY A 320 -1.32 -12.35 -14.36
C GLY A 320 -0.80 -11.02 -13.82
N LYS A 321 -1.13 -10.65 -12.60
CA LYS A 321 -0.64 -9.43 -11.93
C LYS A 321 0.89 -9.42 -11.71
N PHE A 322 1.53 -10.58 -11.78
CA PHE A 322 2.98 -10.78 -11.66
C PHE A 322 3.62 -11.27 -12.97
N SER A 323 2.98 -10.98 -14.10
CA SER A 323 3.47 -11.30 -15.45
C SER A 323 3.63 -10.03 -16.30
N VAL A 324 4.85 -9.54 -16.45
CA VAL A 324 5.11 -8.35 -17.26
C VAL A 324 4.67 -8.56 -18.72
N ALA A 325 4.78 -9.80 -19.25
CA ALA A 325 4.31 -10.14 -20.59
C ALA A 325 2.78 -10.03 -20.71
N TYR A 326 2.04 -10.55 -19.76
CA TYR A 326 0.58 -10.41 -19.74
C TYR A 326 0.15 -8.94 -19.59
N CYS A 327 0.76 -8.20 -18.65
CA CYS A 327 0.46 -6.80 -18.43
C CYS A 327 0.75 -5.93 -19.68
N ALA A 328 1.87 -6.18 -20.38
CA ALA A 328 2.18 -5.49 -21.63
C ALA A 328 1.22 -5.89 -22.76
N ALA A 329 0.83 -7.17 -22.84
CA ALA A 329 -0.15 -7.65 -23.81
C ALA A 329 -1.51 -6.96 -23.63
N LEU A 330 -1.98 -6.78 -22.38
CA LEU A 330 -3.18 -5.97 -22.08
C LEU A 330 -3.04 -4.55 -22.64
N GLY A 331 -1.91 -3.88 -22.36
CA GLY A 331 -1.65 -2.53 -22.84
C GLY A 331 -1.64 -2.42 -24.36
N LEU A 332 -0.97 -3.35 -25.08
CA LEU A 332 -0.94 -3.41 -26.55
C LEU A 332 -2.31 -3.70 -27.16
N SER A 333 -3.16 -4.45 -26.47
CA SER A 333 -4.53 -4.72 -26.89
C SER A 333 -5.50 -3.57 -26.59
N GLY A 334 -5.03 -2.45 -26.04
CA GLY A 334 -5.83 -1.28 -25.72
C GLY A 334 -6.56 -1.34 -24.38
N TYR A 335 -6.34 -2.37 -23.55
CA TYR A 335 -6.90 -2.48 -22.22
C TYR A 335 -6.21 -1.54 -21.24
N ALA A 336 -6.95 -1.15 -20.20
CA ALA A 336 -6.47 -0.21 -19.19
C ALA A 336 -5.56 -0.86 -18.14
N ALA A 337 -5.50 -2.19 -18.08
CA ALA A 337 -4.83 -2.99 -17.05
C ALA A 337 -5.37 -2.68 -15.63
N VAL A 338 -6.66 -2.41 -15.53
CA VAL A 338 -7.39 -2.23 -14.26
C VAL A 338 -7.89 -3.57 -13.74
N GLU A 339 -8.50 -3.60 -12.54
CA GLU A 339 -8.89 -4.85 -11.86
C GLU A 339 -9.73 -5.79 -12.74
N GLY A 340 -10.69 -5.27 -13.50
CA GLY A 340 -11.53 -6.06 -14.40
C GLY A 340 -10.79 -6.76 -15.54
N ASP A 341 -9.59 -6.29 -15.87
CA ASP A 341 -8.75 -6.90 -16.92
C ASP A 341 -7.97 -8.12 -16.40
N PHE A 342 -7.91 -8.30 -15.06
CA PHE A 342 -7.31 -9.48 -14.43
C PHE A 342 -8.37 -10.53 -14.09
N SER A 343 -9.04 -11.04 -15.11
CA SER A 343 -10.09 -12.06 -15.02
C SER A 343 -9.72 -13.34 -15.78
N ASP A 344 -10.34 -14.45 -15.41
CA ASP A 344 -10.15 -15.73 -16.13
C ASP A 344 -10.46 -15.62 -17.62
N THR A 345 -11.51 -14.88 -17.97
CA THR A 345 -11.90 -14.64 -19.37
C THR A 345 -10.80 -13.90 -20.13
N ARG A 346 -10.28 -12.82 -19.55
CA ARG A 346 -9.22 -12.02 -20.18
C ARG A 346 -7.88 -12.77 -20.25
N LEU A 347 -7.55 -13.52 -19.21
CA LEU A 347 -6.34 -14.34 -19.17
C LEU A 347 -6.34 -15.44 -20.24
N ARG A 348 -7.51 -15.95 -20.62
CA ARG A 348 -7.67 -16.99 -21.65
C ARG A 348 -7.98 -16.44 -23.04
N ASP A 349 -8.07 -15.12 -23.19
CA ASP A 349 -8.31 -14.46 -24.46
C ASP A 349 -7.21 -14.87 -25.49
N PRO A 350 -7.57 -15.47 -26.65
CA PRO A 350 -6.58 -15.97 -27.60
C PRO A 350 -5.63 -14.90 -28.14
N ASP A 351 -6.13 -13.67 -28.34
CA ASP A 351 -5.31 -12.56 -28.84
C ASP A 351 -4.29 -12.11 -27.81
N VAL A 352 -4.69 -12.00 -26.53
CA VAL A 352 -3.79 -11.69 -25.43
C VAL A 352 -2.74 -12.79 -25.26
N ARG A 353 -3.15 -14.06 -25.33
CA ARG A 353 -2.23 -15.22 -25.25
C ARG A 353 -1.23 -15.24 -26.39
N ALA A 354 -1.66 -14.89 -27.60
CA ALA A 354 -0.77 -14.81 -28.75
C ALA A 354 0.31 -13.73 -28.56
N LEU A 355 -0.02 -12.59 -27.93
CA LEU A 355 0.95 -11.54 -27.61
C LEU A 355 1.94 -11.98 -26.52
N ILE A 356 1.47 -12.67 -25.48
CA ILE A 356 2.35 -13.24 -24.45
C ILE A 356 3.38 -14.19 -25.10
N ALA A 357 2.93 -15.08 -25.99
CA ALA A 357 3.79 -16.06 -26.65
C ALA A 357 4.86 -15.40 -27.56
N LYS A 358 4.63 -14.18 -28.04
CA LYS A 358 5.55 -13.38 -28.85
C LYS A 358 6.45 -12.46 -28.02
N SER A 359 6.28 -12.42 -26.70
CA SER A 359 7.00 -11.52 -25.80
C SER A 359 8.27 -12.17 -25.25
N GLU A 360 9.35 -11.40 -25.23
CA GLU A 360 10.59 -11.74 -24.53
C GLU A 360 11.03 -10.59 -23.64
N ILE A 361 11.67 -10.91 -22.51
CA ILE A 361 12.16 -9.91 -21.55
C ILE A 361 13.65 -9.65 -21.83
N ALA A 362 13.96 -8.40 -22.18
CA ALA A 362 15.33 -7.91 -22.28
C ALA A 362 15.72 -7.20 -20.99
N VAL A 363 16.47 -7.88 -20.14
CA VAL A 363 16.93 -7.31 -18.87
C VAL A 363 17.87 -6.15 -19.12
N GLN A 364 17.58 -5.00 -18.49
CA GLN A 364 18.35 -3.78 -18.60
C GLN A 364 19.16 -3.55 -17.30
N PRO A 365 20.45 -3.91 -17.26
CA PRO A 365 21.28 -3.66 -16.08
C PRO A 365 21.37 -2.16 -15.77
N GLY A 366 21.24 -1.80 -14.50
CA GLY A 366 21.34 -0.41 -14.05
C GLY A 366 20.07 0.42 -14.19
N THR A 367 18.94 -0.17 -14.66
CA THR A 367 17.63 0.50 -14.67
C THR A 367 16.87 0.28 -13.37
N GLU A 368 16.11 1.28 -12.99
CA GLU A 368 15.23 1.22 -11.82
C GLU A 368 13.95 0.44 -12.13
N LEU A 369 13.27 0.00 -11.08
CA LEU A 369 11.99 -0.74 -11.16
C LEU A 369 10.90 0.00 -11.96
N THR A 370 10.98 1.32 -11.97
CA THR A 370 10.00 2.22 -12.58
C THR A 370 10.31 2.60 -14.02
N GLU A 371 11.39 2.07 -14.56
CA GLU A 371 11.86 2.30 -15.94
C GLU A 371 11.61 1.08 -16.82
N GLY A 372 11.41 1.32 -18.11
CA GLY A 372 11.28 0.24 -19.08
C GLY A 372 10.93 0.71 -20.47
N PHE A 373 10.83 -0.25 -21.40
CA PHE A 373 10.36 0.02 -22.75
C PHE A 373 9.59 -1.17 -23.31
N VAL A 374 8.82 -0.91 -24.37
CA VAL A 374 8.25 -1.94 -25.24
C VAL A 374 8.69 -1.65 -26.68
N GLU A 375 9.25 -2.65 -27.32
CA GLU A 375 9.58 -2.63 -28.73
C GLU A 375 8.79 -3.71 -29.47
N VAL A 376 8.11 -3.33 -30.55
CA VAL A 376 7.22 -4.20 -31.31
C VAL A 376 7.73 -4.31 -32.72
N HIS A 377 8.02 -5.52 -33.17
CA HIS A 377 8.38 -5.84 -34.57
C HIS A 377 7.13 -6.32 -35.31
N LEU A 378 6.81 -5.67 -36.42
CA LEU A 378 5.65 -5.96 -37.25
C LEU A 378 5.99 -6.87 -38.43
N THR A 379 4.99 -7.57 -38.93
CA THR A 379 5.14 -8.49 -40.10
C THR A 379 5.56 -7.79 -41.39
N ASP A 380 5.37 -6.45 -41.49
CA ASP A 380 5.81 -5.62 -42.62
C ASP A 380 7.27 -5.14 -42.50
N GLY A 381 7.99 -5.61 -41.47
CA GLY A 381 9.38 -5.28 -41.18
C GLY A 381 9.58 -3.98 -40.38
N LYS A 382 8.51 -3.24 -40.07
CA LYS A 382 8.60 -2.03 -39.21
C LYS A 382 8.84 -2.41 -37.76
N THR A 383 9.61 -1.59 -37.08
CA THR A 383 9.79 -1.64 -35.61
C THR A 383 9.27 -0.36 -34.97
N LEU A 384 8.46 -0.52 -33.95
CA LEU A 384 7.93 0.58 -33.12
C LEU A 384 8.43 0.40 -31.71
N ARG A 385 8.87 1.50 -31.09
CA ARG A 385 9.36 1.49 -29.70
C ARG A 385 8.78 2.65 -28.91
N ALA A 386 8.49 2.40 -27.64
CA ALA A 386 8.15 3.41 -26.65
C ALA A 386 9.00 3.18 -25.39
N ASP A 387 9.68 4.23 -24.96
CA ASP A 387 10.46 4.24 -23.73
C ASP A 387 9.69 4.96 -22.62
N VAL A 388 9.86 4.48 -21.39
CA VAL A 388 9.26 5.03 -20.17
C VAL A 388 10.38 5.20 -19.14
N PRO A 389 10.90 6.42 -18.98
CA PRO A 389 11.95 6.71 -18.00
C PRO A 389 11.41 6.72 -16.57
N LEU A 390 10.10 6.92 -16.41
CA LEU A 390 9.43 6.88 -15.09
C LEU A 390 7.94 6.57 -15.29
N ALA A 391 7.51 5.42 -14.81
CA ALA A 391 6.12 4.98 -14.88
C ALA A 391 5.16 5.92 -14.15
N LEU A 392 3.92 6.01 -14.66
CA LEU A 392 2.84 6.80 -14.06
C LEU A 392 2.57 6.39 -12.61
N GLY A 393 2.18 7.37 -11.79
CA GLY A 393 1.86 7.20 -10.38
C GLY A 393 3.06 7.20 -9.43
N ASN A 394 4.26 7.52 -9.95
CA ASN A 394 5.44 7.79 -9.11
C ASN A 394 5.55 9.29 -8.76
N PRO A 395 6.27 9.68 -7.71
CA PRO A 395 6.37 11.08 -7.30
C PRO A 395 6.81 12.05 -8.41
N GLY A 396 7.75 11.63 -9.28
CA GLY A 396 8.20 12.42 -10.43
C GLY A 396 7.28 12.36 -11.66
N ASN A 397 6.26 11.51 -11.65
CA ASN A 397 5.20 11.39 -12.67
C ASN A 397 3.88 11.03 -11.97
N PRO A 398 3.31 11.97 -11.17
CA PRO A 398 2.24 11.66 -10.23
C PRO A 398 0.92 11.38 -10.93
N MET A 399 0.10 10.60 -10.25
CA MET A 399 -1.30 10.40 -10.61
C MET A 399 -2.10 11.66 -10.27
N SER A 400 -2.92 12.13 -11.21
CA SER A 400 -3.81 13.26 -10.97
C SER A 400 -5.06 12.85 -10.18
N TRP A 401 -5.78 13.83 -9.61
CA TRP A 401 -7.09 13.57 -9.00
C TRP A 401 -8.10 12.97 -9.98
N THR A 402 -8.09 13.36 -11.25
CA THR A 402 -8.92 12.75 -12.30
C THR A 402 -8.55 11.28 -12.51
N GLY A 403 -7.25 10.95 -12.49
CA GLY A 403 -6.78 9.58 -12.56
C GLY A 403 -7.20 8.76 -11.34
N MET A 404 -7.14 9.36 -10.14
CA MET A 404 -7.59 8.74 -8.90
C MET A 404 -9.11 8.52 -8.89
N GLU A 405 -9.91 9.49 -9.39
CA GLU A 405 -11.36 9.34 -9.53
C GLU A 405 -11.71 8.18 -10.46
N ALA A 406 -11.04 8.06 -11.60
CA ALA A 406 -11.25 6.96 -12.53
C ALA A 406 -10.90 5.59 -11.90
N LYS A 407 -9.79 5.51 -11.16
CA LYS A 407 -9.40 4.31 -10.41
C LYS A 407 -10.45 3.97 -9.35
N PHE A 408 -10.85 4.95 -8.55
CA PHE A 408 -11.84 4.78 -7.48
C PHE A 408 -13.18 4.32 -8.05
N ALA A 409 -13.68 4.97 -9.09
CA ALA A 409 -14.93 4.59 -9.75
C ALA A 409 -14.87 3.15 -10.28
N GLY A 410 -13.81 2.77 -10.97
CA GLY A 410 -13.66 1.41 -11.48
C GLY A 410 -13.65 0.31 -10.41
N LEU A 411 -13.25 0.65 -9.18
CA LEU A 411 -13.23 -0.28 -8.04
C LEU A 411 -14.54 -0.27 -7.25
N VAL A 412 -15.17 0.88 -7.09
CA VAL A 412 -16.27 1.08 -6.13
C VAL A 412 -17.64 1.01 -6.80
N GLU A 413 -17.77 1.43 -8.06
CA GLU A 413 -19.06 1.39 -8.78
C GLU A 413 -19.68 -0.02 -8.86
N PRO A 414 -18.90 -1.12 -9.06
CA PRO A 414 -19.45 -2.47 -9.04
C PRO A 414 -20.09 -2.89 -7.69
N VAL A 415 -19.77 -2.20 -6.59
CA VAL A 415 -20.23 -2.56 -5.24
C VAL A 415 -21.15 -1.52 -4.60
N LEU A 416 -21.06 -0.24 -4.97
CA LEU A 416 -21.88 0.84 -4.41
C LEU A 416 -22.77 1.56 -5.44
N GLY A 417 -22.62 1.29 -6.73
CA GLY A 417 -23.43 1.92 -7.78
C GLY A 417 -23.39 3.46 -7.70
N ASP A 418 -24.56 4.09 -7.68
CA ASP A 418 -24.72 5.56 -7.69
C ASP A 418 -24.10 6.28 -6.47
N GLU A 419 -23.83 5.57 -5.36
CA GLU A 419 -23.18 6.14 -4.18
C GLU A 419 -21.65 6.36 -4.37
N THR A 420 -21.07 5.85 -5.45
CA THR A 420 -19.62 5.92 -5.73
C THR A 420 -19.14 7.36 -5.80
N ARG A 421 -19.78 8.21 -6.59
CA ARG A 421 -19.39 9.62 -6.74
C ARG A 421 -19.62 10.44 -5.48
N PRO A 422 -20.77 10.36 -4.80
CA PRO A 422 -20.98 11.00 -3.50
C PRO A 422 -19.92 10.61 -2.45
N LEU A 423 -19.51 9.34 -2.42
CA LEU A 423 -18.45 8.87 -1.52
C LEU A 423 -17.09 9.47 -1.87
N PHE A 424 -16.70 9.44 -3.16
CA PHE A 424 -15.46 10.06 -3.62
C PHE A 424 -15.35 11.54 -3.23
N GLU A 425 -16.43 12.32 -3.47
CA GLU A 425 -16.47 13.74 -3.13
C GLU A 425 -16.41 13.99 -1.61
N ALA A 426 -17.02 13.11 -0.79
CA ALA A 426 -16.91 13.19 0.66
C ALA A 426 -15.47 12.93 1.11
N LEU A 427 -14.82 11.88 0.59
CA LEU A 427 -13.43 11.54 0.92
C LEU A 427 -12.44 12.63 0.51
N ARG A 428 -12.65 13.28 -0.66
CA ARG A 428 -11.84 14.43 -1.08
C ARG A 428 -11.91 15.61 -0.13
N ARG A 429 -12.99 15.75 0.63
CA ARG A 429 -13.25 16.82 1.61
C ARG A 429 -13.26 16.29 3.02
N PHE A 430 -12.47 15.24 3.26
CA PHE A 430 -12.50 14.51 4.53
C PHE A 430 -12.24 15.40 5.74
N GLU A 431 -11.49 16.49 5.62
CA GLU A 431 -11.24 17.47 6.70
C GLU A 431 -12.50 18.22 7.19
N THR A 432 -13.61 18.13 6.46
CA THR A 432 -14.86 18.81 6.83
C THR A 432 -15.54 18.08 8.00
N PRO A 433 -15.90 18.78 9.07
CA PRO A 433 -16.54 18.14 10.24
C PRO A 433 -17.77 17.32 9.86
N GLY A 434 -17.88 16.12 10.42
CA GLY A 434 -18.97 15.15 10.21
C GLY A 434 -18.80 14.28 8.96
N THR A 435 -17.73 14.46 8.21
CA THR A 435 -17.48 13.64 7.00
C THR A 435 -17.21 12.18 7.35
N LEU A 436 -16.50 11.88 8.44
CA LEU A 436 -16.26 10.50 8.88
C LEU A 436 -17.57 9.74 9.08
N ALA A 437 -18.49 10.30 9.85
CA ALA A 437 -19.79 9.66 10.10
C ALA A 437 -20.58 9.47 8.79
N LYS A 438 -20.56 10.47 7.90
CA LYS A 438 -21.21 10.39 6.59
C LYS A 438 -20.61 9.26 5.73
N VAL A 439 -19.29 9.18 5.63
CA VAL A 439 -18.57 8.16 4.86
C VAL A 439 -18.89 6.77 5.41
N MET A 440 -18.76 6.58 6.73
CA MET A 440 -19.02 5.28 7.34
C MET A 440 -20.49 4.84 7.15
N ALA A 441 -21.45 5.76 7.23
CA ALA A 441 -22.86 5.44 6.95
C ALA A 441 -23.11 4.95 5.51
N MET A 442 -22.29 5.38 4.54
CA MET A 442 -22.39 4.92 3.15
C MET A 442 -21.80 3.51 2.95
N VAL A 443 -20.72 3.18 3.68
CA VAL A 443 -19.92 1.97 3.45
C VAL A 443 -20.18 0.84 4.45
N THR A 444 -21.06 1.03 5.44
CA THR A 444 -21.41 0.00 6.44
C THR A 444 -22.77 -0.63 6.21
N ARG A 445 -23.54 -0.14 5.24
CA ARG A 445 -24.83 -0.75 4.87
C ARG A 445 -24.57 -2.16 4.38
N THR A 446 -25.15 -3.16 5.05
CA THR A 446 -25.23 -4.52 4.51
C THR A 446 -26.17 -4.49 3.31
N THR A 447 -25.64 -4.76 2.13
CA THR A 447 -26.43 -5.03 0.93
C THR A 447 -27.19 -6.34 1.06
#